data_97fe5655d8e07997c1bb64e9089a8a49
#
_entry.id   97fe5655d8e07997c1bb64e9089a8a49
#
_cell.length_a   1.000
_cell.length_b   1.000
_cell.length_c   1.000
_cell.angle_alpha   90.00
_cell.angle_beta   90.00
_cell.angle_gamma   90.00
#
_symmetry.space_group_name_H-M   'P 1'
#
loop_
_entity.id
_entity.type
_entity.pdbx_description
1 polymer ?
#
loop_
_entity_poly.entity_id
_entity_poly.type
_entity_poly.pdbx_seq_one_letter_code
_entity_poly.pdbx_strand_id
1 'polypeptide(L)'
;MNYVEYGKENSDVIILLHGGGLSWWNYKEVAERLQTDYHVVLPILDGHAGCDKQFTTIENNALDIIEFVNSKLGGSVLMMGGLSLGGQILLEILSQRKDICKYAIVESVLVIP
;
A
#
# COMPACT_ATOMS: atom_id res chain seq x y z
N MET A 1 -1.88 -11.04 4.84
CA MET A 1 -2.09 -9.57 4.75
C MET A 1 -3.56 -9.29 4.58
N ASN A 2 -4.07 -8.37 5.37
CA ASN A 2 -5.46 -7.94 5.26
C ASN A 2 -5.55 -6.71 4.36
N TYR A 3 -6.60 -6.61 3.56
CA TYR A 3 -6.76 -5.49 2.64
C TYR A 3 -8.22 -5.32 2.22
N VAL A 4 -8.52 -4.13 1.71
CA VAL A 4 -9.82 -3.80 1.09
C VAL A 4 -9.54 -3.41 -0.35
N GLU A 5 -10.41 -3.76 -1.27
CA GLU A 5 -10.21 -3.44 -2.69
C GLU A 5 -11.46 -2.88 -3.35
N TYR A 6 -11.24 -2.03 -4.36
CA TYR A 6 -12.26 -1.38 -5.16
C TYR A 6 -11.90 -1.52 -6.63
N GLY A 7 -12.90 -1.59 -7.50
CA GLY A 7 -12.64 -1.62 -8.94
C GLY A 7 -11.88 -2.85 -9.42
N LYS A 8 -12.12 -3.99 -8.80
CA LYS A 8 -11.39 -5.24 -9.03
C LYS A 8 -11.38 -5.70 -10.49
N GLU A 9 -12.34 -5.27 -11.28
CA GLU A 9 -12.47 -5.62 -12.70
C GLU A 9 -11.46 -4.88 -13.59
N ASN A 10 -10.85 -3.82 -13.09
CA ASN A 10 -9.88 -3.03 -13.86
C ASN A 10 -8.49 -3.65 -13.80
N SER A 11 -7.71 -3.49 -14.88
CA SER A 11 -6.39 -4.11 -15.00
C SER A 11 -5.25 -3.29 -14.38
N ASP A 12 -5.37 -1.97 -14.36
CA ASP A 12 -4.34 -1.10 -13.80
C ASP A 12 -4.53 -0.99 -12.28
N VAL A 13 -3.51 -1.37 -11.54
CA VAL A 13 -3.59 -1.47 -10.08
C VAL A 13 -2.91 -0.29 -9.41
N ILE A 14 -3.60 0.27 -8.41
CA ILE A 14 -3.07 1.30 -7.52
C ILE A 14 -3.11 0.76 -6.09
N ILE A 15 -2.00 0.84 -5.37
CA ILE A 15 -1.92 0.46 -3.96
C ILE A 15 -1.68 1.72 -3.13
N LEU A 16 -2.49 1.93 -2.10
CA LEU A 16 -2.39 3.09 -1.21
C LEU A 16 -2.21 2.62 0.23
N LEU A 17 -1.12 3.07 0.86
CA LEU A 17 -0.73 2.67 2.22
C LEU A 17 -1.05 3.79 3.21
N HIS A 18 -1.93 3.50 4.16
CA HIS A 18 -2.43 4.48 5.13
C HIS A 18 -1.37 4.89 6.16
N GLY A 19 -1.64 6.00 6.86
CA GLY A 19 -0.78 6.49 7.92
C GLY A 19 -0.90 5.68 9.21
N GLY A 20 0.09 5.84 10.09
CA GLY A 20 0.09 5.21 11.41
C GLY A 20 -1.06 5.74 12.27
N GLY A 21 -1.72 4.84 13.00
CA GLY A 21 -2.88 5.18 13.81
C GLY A 21 -4.18 5.27 13.02
N LEU A 22 -4.13 5.13 11.69
CA LEU A 22 -5.28 5.13 10.81
C LEU A 22 -5.52 3.70 10.30
N SER A 23 -6.28 3.53 9.25
CA SER A 23 -6.47 2.24 8.61
C SER A 23 -6.88 2.45 7.14
N TRP A 24 -7.37 1.40 6.47
CA TRP A 24 -7.75 1.45 5.07
C TRP A 24 -8.71 2.61 4.74
N TRP A 25 -9.59 2.96 5.67
CA TRP A 25 -10.58 4.02 5.48
C TRP A 25 -9.95 5.41 5.27
N ASN A 26 -8.67 5.57 5.57
CA ASN A 26 -7.90 6.78 5.28
C ASN A 26 -8.00 7.15 3.79
N TYR A 27 -8.05 6.14 2.92
CA TYR A 27 -8.12 6.32 1.47
C TYR A 27 -9.46 5.89 0.87
N LYS A 28 -10.48 5.64 1.69
CA LYS A 28 -11.77 5.16 1.20
C LYS A 28 -12.35 6.07 0.13
N GLU A 29 -12.40 7.36 0.38
CA GLU A 29 -13.00 8.34 -0.54
C GLU A 29 -12.23 8.40 -1.86
N VAL A 30 -10.91 8.40 -1.78
CA VAL A 30 -10.04 8.39 -2.97
C VAL A 30 -10.28 7.11 -3.78
N ALA A 31 -10.31 5.96 -3.12
CA ALA A 31 -10.55 4.68 -3.78
C ALA A 31 -11.91 4.63 -4.46
N GLU A 32 -12.95 5.16 -3.83
CA GLU A 32 -14.29 5.22 -4.41
C GLU A 32 -14.31 6.05 -5.70
N ARG A 33 -13.49 7.09 -5.79
CA ARG A 33 -13.38 7.92 -7.00
C ARG A 33 -12.54 7.25 -8.08
N LEU A 34 -11.52 6.50 -7.70
CA LEU A 34 -10.60 5.86 -8.65
C LEU A 34 -11.14 4.54 -9.21
N GLN A 35 -12.10 3.92 -8.55
CA GLN A 35 -12.55 2.55 -8.88
C GLN A 35 -13.16 2.40 -10.27
N THR A 36 -13.58 3.49 -10.90
CA THR A 36 -14.14 3.45 -12.25
C THR A 36 -13.10 2.98 -13.26
N ASP A 37 -11.85 3.42 -13.08
CA ASP A 37 -10.78 3.19 -14.05
C ASP A 37 -9.65 2.31 -13.52
N TYR A 38 -9.55 2.13 -12.20
CA TYR A 38 -8.43 1.44 -11.57
C TYR A 38 -8.90 0.39 -10.56
N HIS A 39 -8.08 -0.65 -10.43
CA HIS A 39 -8.20 -1.61 -9.33
C HIS A 39 -7.40 -1.05 -8.15
N VAL A 40 -8.09 -0.57 -7.12
CA VAL A 40 -7.46 0.06 -5.96
C VAL A 40 -7.38 -0.94 -4.82
N VAL A 41 -6.18 -1.17 -4.31
CA VAL A 41 -5.93 -2.06 -3.18
C VAL A 41 -5.47 -1.22 -2.00
N LEU A 42 -6.14 -1.39 -0.86
CA LEU A 42 -5.86 -0.68 0.38
C LEU A 42 -5.41 -1.69 1.44
N PRO A 43 -4.10 -1.99 1.51
CA PRO A 43 -3.59 -2.87 2.56
C PRO A 43 -3.86 -2.27 3.94
N ILE A 44 -4.15 -3.16 4.90
CA ILE A 44 -4.29 -2.77 6.30
C ILE A 44 -2.96 -3.14 6.97
N LEU A 45 -2.24 -2.14 7.45
CA LEU A 45 -0.93 -2.35 8.04
C LEU A 45 -1.06 -3.16 9.34
N ASP A 46 -0.05 -3.98 9.62
CA ASP A 46 -0.01 -4.78 10.85
C ASP A 46 -0.18 -3.88 12.08
N GLY A 47 -0.94 -4.36 13.07
CA GLY A 47 -1.20 -3.60 14.30
C GLY A 47 -2.26 -2.53 14.19
N HIS A 48 -2.91 -2.38 13.03
CA HIS A 48 -3.95 -1.36 12.79
C HIS A 48 -5.33 -2.00 12.68
N ALA A 49 -6.37 -1.18 12.83
CA ALA A 49 -7.76 -1.64 12.83
C ALA A 49 -8.09 -2.42 11.54
N GLY A 50 -8.62 -3.63 11.70
CA GLY A 50 -8.93 -4.53 10.60
C GLY A 50 -7.84 -5.54 10.29
N CYS A 51 -6.70 -5.48 10.98
CA CYS A 51 -5.63 -6.46 10.88
C CYS A 51 -5.49 -7.21 12.20
N ASP A 52 -5.37 -8.54 12.14
CA ASP A 52 -5.22 -9.40 13.31
C ASP A 52 -3.75 -9.64 13.68
N LYS A 53 -2.81 -9.16 12.88
CA LYS A 53 -1.37 -9.27 13.17
C LYS A 53 -0.88 -8.04 13.92
N GLN A 54 0.02 -8.23 14.86
CA GLN A 54 0.69 -7.14 15.54
C GLN A 54 1.75 -6.53 14.65
N PHE A 55 1.94 -5.21 14.76
CA PHE A 55 3.02 -4.54 14.06
C PHE A 55 4.37 -5.00 14.61
N THR A 56 5.27 -5.40 13.74
CA THR A 56 6.63 -5.80 14.11
C THR A 56 7.65 -4.80 13.61
N THR A 57 7.85 -4.71 12.30
CA THR A 57 8.81 -3.78 11.70
C THR A 57 8.29 -3.24 10.38
N ILE A 58 8.86 -2.12 9.94
CA ILE A 58 8.61 -1.56 8.61
C ILE A 58 9.03 -2.58 7.55
N GLU A 59 10.16 -3.24 7.75
CA GLU A 59 10.71 -4.22 6.83
C GLU A 59 9.76 -5.41 6.64
N ASN A 60 9.18 -5.91 7.71
CA ASN A 60 8.23 -7.03 7.64
C ASN A 60 6.96 -6.65 6.90
N ASN A 61 6.42 -5.45 7.15
CA ASN A 61 5.27 -4.95 6.41
C ASN A 61 5.59 -4.80 4.93
N ALA A 62 6.78 -4.28 4.60
CA ALA A 62 7.23 -4.14 3.22
C ALA A 62 7.33 -5.49 2.52
N LEU A 63 7.90 -6.50 3.18
CA LEU A 63 7.99 -7.85 2.62
C LEU A 63 6.63 -8.48 2.36
N ASP A 64 5.68 -8.30 3.28
CA ASP A 64 4.31 -8.81 3.09
C ASP A 64 3.65 -8.20 1.86
N ILE A 65 3.83 -6.90 1.65
CA ILE A 65 3.26 -6.20 0.50
C ILE A 65 3.94 -6.64 -0.79
N ILE A 66 5.26 -6.76 -0.80
CA ILE A 66 6.00 -7.24 -1.96
C ILE A 66 5.52 -8.65 -2.35
N GLU A 67 5.38 -9.54 -1.36
CA GLU A 67 4.91 -10.89 -1.60
C GLU A 67 3.48 -10.89 -2.17
N PHE A 68 2.61 -10.04 -1.64
CA PHE A 68 1.26 -9.89 -2.15
C PHE A 68 1.25 -9.46 -3.62
N VAL A 69 2.06 -8.46 -3.97
CA VAL A 69 2.18 -7.98 -5.36
C VAL A 69 2.67 -9.12 -6.26
N ASN A 70 3.67 -9.87 -5.82
CA ASN A 70 4.21 -10.98 -6.60
C ASN A 70 3.20 -12.10 -6.80
N SER A 71 2.47 -12.47 -5.75
CA SER A 71 1.58 -13.64 -5.80
C SER A 71 0.18 -13.33 -6.35
N LYS A 72 -0.32 -12.11 -6.16
CA LYS A 72 -1.71 -11.76 -6.49
C LYS A 72 -1.85 -10.73 -7.62
N LEU A 73 -0.83 -9.94 -7.89
CA LEU A 73 -0.93 -8.80 -8.80
C LEU A 73 0.07 -8.86 -9.96
N GLY A 74 0.67 -10.03 -10.19
CA GLY A 74 1.54 -10.24 -11.34
C GLY A 74 2.94 -9.65 -11.24
N GLY A 75 3.37 -9.23 -10.05
CA GLY A 75 4.73 -8.81 -9.79
C GLY A 75 4.99 -7.31 -9.88
N SER A 76 4.07 -6.54 -10.45
CA SER A 76 4.19 -5.08 -10.51
C SER A 76 2.82 -4.42 -10.63
N VAL A 77 2.75 -3.15 -10.25
CA VAL A 77 1.51 -2.37 -10.30
C VAL A 77 1.77 -1.02 -10.98
N LEU A 78 0.69 -0.31 -11.33
CA LEU A 78 0.82 0.99 -11.98
C LEU A 78 1.37 2.05 -11.02
N MET A 79 0.80 2.14 -9.82
CA MET A 79 1.17 3.17 -8.85
C MET A 79 1.08 2.66 -7.43
N MET A 80 1.98 3.14 -6.58
CA MET A 80 1.90 2.97 -5.13
C MET A 80 1.99 4.34 -4.47
N GLY A 81 1.13 4.58 -3.49
CA GLY A 81 1.16 5.77 -2.67
C GLY A 81 1.22 5.43 -1.19
N GLY A 82 1.83 6.29 -0.39
CA GLY A 82 1.91 6.08 1.04
C GLY A 82 1.98 7.38 1.82
N LEU A 83 1.26 7.42 2.95
CA LEU A 83 1.19 8.57 3.85
C LEU A 83 1.87 8.24 5.16
N SER A 84 2.82 9.07 5.59
CA SER A 84 3.52 8.94 6.88
C SER A 84 4.12 7.55 7.05
N LEU A 85 3.64 6.71 7.98
CA LEU A 85 4.12 5.34 8.14
C LEU A 85 3.99 4.53 6.85
N GLY A 86 2.86 4.67 6.14
CA GLY A 86 2.67 4.04 4.82
C GLY A 86 3.72 4.50 3.83
N GLY A 87 4.11 5.77 3.88
CA GLY A 87 5.19 6.30 3.05
C GLY A 87 6.54 5.71 3.40
N GLN A 88 6.84 5.51 4.67
CA GLN A 88 8.07 4.85 5.11
C GLN A 88 8.15 3.41 4.64
N ILE A 89 7.02 2.70 4.71
CA ILE A 89 6.93 1.33 4.19
C ILE A 89 7.15 1.32 2.69
N LEU A 90 6.55 2.26 1.96
CA LEU A 90 6.73 2.37 0.52
C LEU A 90 8.20 2.61 0.15
N LEU A 91 8.90 3.49 0.88
CA LEU A 91 10.32 3.71 0.65
C LEU A 91 11.14 2.43 0.87
N GLU A 92 10.80 1.64 1.88
CA GLU A 92 11.45 0.34 2.10
C GLU A 92 11.17 -0.63 0.96
N ILE A 93 9.93 -0.67 0.47
CA ILE A 93 9.56 -1.49 -0.69
C ILE A 93 10.41 -1.10 -1.91
N LEU A 94 10.52 0.18 -2.19
CA LEU A 94 11.26 0.69 -3.34
C LEU A 94 12.77 0.43 -3.21
N SER A 95 13.31 0.40 -1.99
CA SER A 95 14.71 0.08 -1.77
C SER A 95 15.02 -1.38 -2.13
N GLN A 96 14.03 -2.26 -2.02
CA GLN A 96 14.18 -3.68 -2.36
C GLN A 96 13.76 -4.00 -3.80
N ARG A 97 12.74 -3.31 -4.31
CA ARG A 97 12.15 -3.56 -5.62
C ARG A 97 11.83 -2.24 -6.32
N LYS A 98 12.82 -1.65 -7.01
CA LYS A 98 12.65 -0.35 -7.71
C LYS A 98 11.58 -0.40 -8.80
N ASP A 99 11.37 -1.55 -9.40
CA ASP A 99 10.48 -1.77 -10.54
C ASP A 99 9.09 -2.28 -10.15
N ILE A 100 8.80 -2.32 -8.85
CA ILE A 100 7.50 -2.84 -8.37
C ILE A 100 6.32 -2.00 -8.83
N CYS A 101 6.54 -0.71 -9.05
CA CYS A 101 5.51 0.19 -9.58
C CYS A 101 6.12 1.17 -10.58
N LYS A 102 5.25 1.67 -11.49
CA LYS A 102 5.67 2.65 -12.47
C LYS A 102 5.74 4.06 -11.86
N TYR A 103 4.84 4.37 -10.94
CA TYR A 103 4.77 5.66 -10.24
C TYR A 103 4.69 5.44 -8.74
N ALA A 104 5.33 6.31 -7.98
CA ALA A 104 5.27 6.29 -6.52
C ALA A 104 5.03 7.69 -5.97
N ILE A 105 4.11 7.81 -5.00
CA ILE A 105 3.83 9.06 -4.31
C ILE A 105 4.03 8.84 -2.81
N VAL A 106 4.93 9.62 -2.22
CA VAL A 106 5.23 9.54 -0.78
C VAL A 106 4.88 10.88 -0.14
N GLU A 107 4.01 10.84 0.88
CA GLU A 107 3.52 12.05 1.55
C GLU A 107 3.86 12.05 3.04
N SER A 108 4.23 13.23 3.54
CA SER A 108 4.40 13.48 4.98
C SER A 108 5.33 12.51 5.69
N VAL A 109 6.39 12.09 5.01
CA VAL A 109 7.37 11.17 5.59
C VAL A 109 8.38 11.98 6.40
N LEU A 110 8.58 11.55 7.66
CA LEU A 110 9.63 12.10 8.50
C LEU A 110 10.95 11.42 8.15
N VAL A 111 11.89 12.18 7.65
CA VAL A 111 13.25 11.69 7.39
C VAL A 111 14.16 12.25 8.47
N ILE A 112 14.75 11.36 9.26
CA ILE A 112 15.74 11.74 10.29
C ILE A 112 17.11 11.46 9.72
N PRO A 113 17.94 12.51 9.57
CA PRO A 113 19.29 12.33 9.04
C PRO A 113 20.18 11.54 10.00
#